data_601f507b9f3d50f756c27db2389e4f16
#
_entry.id   601f507b9f3d50f756c27db2389e4f16
#
_cell.length_a   1.000
_cell.length_b   1.000
_cell.length_c   1.000
_cell.angle_alpha   90.00
_cell.angle_beta   90.00
_cell.angle_gamma   90.00
#
_symmetry.space_group_name_H-M   'P 1'
#
loop_
_entity.id
_entity.type
_entity.pdbx_description
1 polymer ?
#
loop_
_entity_poly.entity_id
_entity_poly.type
_entity_poly.pdbx_seq_one_letter_code
_entity_poly.pdbx_strand_id
1 'polypeptide(L)'
;MKKILAIFLVGALSLGTKVKADEGMWLLSLISQLNYADMQAKGLKLTPEQLYSINNASMKDAIVSLGGFCTGEIISGEGLMLTNHHCGFDAIRTHSTVENDYLTDGFWAMNRAEEKSNDGLYVRILLRMEDVTDKVMAEMTDEMSETERAAAAKKIGAALAEEATKARKTKA
;
A
#
# COMPACT_ATOMS: atom_id res chain seq x y z
N MET A 1 -37.41 -40.31 19.71
CA MET A 1 -36.50 -39.44 20.47
C MET A 1 -35.17 -39.16 19.75
N LYS A 2 -34.39 -40.18 19.28
CA LYS A 2 -33.10 -39.96 18.60
C LYS A 2 -33.18 -39.11 17.31
N LYS A 3 -34.28 -39.23 16.50
CA LYS A 3 -34.47 -38.45 15.27
C LYS A 3 -34.81 -36.97 15.54
N ILE A 4 -35.51 -36.68 16.64
CA ILE A 4 -35.86 -35.31 17.05
C ILE A 4 -34.60 -34.60 17.58
N LEU A 5 -33.77 -35.32 18.33
CA LEU A 5 -32.48 -34.79 18.82
C LEU A 5 -31.52 -34.43 17.66
N ALA A 6 -31.50 -35.26 16.61
CA ALA A 6 -30.69 -34.99 15.42
C ALA A 6 -31.14 -33.73 14.64
N ILE A 7 -32.47 -33.51 14.55
CA ILE A 7 -33.05 -32.33 13.91
C ILE A 7 -32.74 -31.07 14.73
N PHE A 8 -32.79 -31.13 16.06
CA PHE A 8 -32.39 -30.02 16.92
C PHE A 8 -30.89 -29.70 16.82
N LEU A 9 -30.02 -30.72 16.70
CA LEU A 9 -28.58 -30.54 16.55
C LEU A 9 -28.23 -29.91 15.20
N VAL A 10 -28.89 -30.30 14.11
CA VAL A 10 -28.71 -29.70 12.78
C VAL A 10 -29.25 -28.26 12.75
N GLY A 11 -30.39 -27.99 13.42
CA GLY A 11 -30.93 -26.64 13.53
C GLY A 11 -30.05 -25.70 14.36
N ALA A 12 -29.40 -26.20 15.40
CA ALA A 12 -28.45 -25.41 16.21
C ALA A 12 -27.12 -25.08 15.46
N LEU A 13 -26.67 -25.98 14.59
CA LEU A 13 -25.52 -25.77 13.74
C LEU A 13 -25.76 -24.76 12.58
N SER A 14 -27.05 -24.56 12.21
CA SER A 14 -27.42 -23.57 11.19
C SER A 14 -27.60 -22.14 11.72
N LEU A 15 -27.50 -21.92 13.04
CA LEU A 15 -27.38 -20.60 13.65
C LEU A 15 -25.95 -20.08 13.52
N GLY A 16 -25.38 -20.21 12.33
CA GLY A 16 -24.10 -19.63 11.98
C GLY A 16 -24.14 -18.14 12.30
N THR A 17 -23.29 -17.69 13.21
CA THR A 17 -23.02 -16.26 13.40
C THR A 17 -22.75 -15.68 12.02
N LYS A 18 -23.54 -14.70 11.60
CA LYS A 18 -23.25 -13.96 10.37
C LYS A 18 -21.86 -13.34 10.56
N VAL A 19 -20.86 -13.95 9.96
CA VAL A 19 -19.54 -13.34 9.87
C VAL A 19 -19.74 -12.09 9.01
N LYS A 20 -19.78 -10.94 9.64
CA LYS A 20 -19.81 -9.65 8.96
C LYS A 20 -18.38 -9.39 8.55
N ALA A 21 -18.09 -9.53 7.26
CA ALA A 21 -16.83 -9.05 6.71
C ALA A 21 -16.81 -7.53 6.78
N ASP A 22 -15.68 -6.97 7.14
CA ASP A 22 -15.48 -5.53 7.04
C ASP A 22 -15.31 -5.17 5.57
N GLU A 23 -16.01 -4.13 5.15
CA GLU A 23 -16.04 -3.70 3.75
C GLU A 23 -15.08 -2.54 3.53
N GLY A 24 -14.60 -2.47 2.29
CA GLY A 24 -14.03 -1.27 1.70
C GLY A 24 -12.52 -1.15 1.79
N MET A 25 -12.00 -0.33 0.88
CA MET A 25 -10.64 0.23 0.94
C MET A 25 -10.78 1.65 1.49
N TRP A 26 -10.53 1.79 2.79
CA TRP A 26 -10.67 3.05 3.48
C TRP A 26 -9.52 4.01 3.13
N LEU A 27 -9.85 5.30 2.95
CA LEU A 27 -8.84 6.33 2.76
C LEU A 27 -8.06 6.52 4.07
N LEU A 28 -6.78 6.18 4.08
CA LEU A 28 -5.94 6.25 5.27
C LEU A 28 -5.83 7.67 5.83
N SER A 29 -5.87 8.69 4.99
CA SER A 29 -5.90 10.10 5.42
C SER A 29 -7.13 10.47 6.24
N LEU A 30 -8.22 9.70 6.13
CA LEU A 30 -9.48 9.91 6.85
C LEU A 30 -9.75 8.83 7.91
N ILE A 31 -8.78 7.97 8.23
CA ILE A 31 -8.97 6.80 9.09
C ILE A 31 -9.51 7.17 10.47
N SER A 32 -9.11 8.31 11.02
CA SER A 32 -9.59 8.82 12.31
C SER A 32 -11.08 9.13 12.34
N GLN A 33 -11.66 9.44 11.19
CA GLN A 33 -13.06 9.84 11.04
C GLN A 33 -13.95 8.67 10.59
N LEU A 34 -13.39 7.73 9.82
CA LEU A 34 -14.16 6.68 9.17
C LEU A 34 -14.32 5.44 10.03
N ASN A 35 -13.24 4.76 10.37
CA ASN A 35 -13.32 3.42 10.95
C ASN A 35 -12.37 3.17 12.13
N TYR A 36 -11.72 4.21 12.65
CA TYR A 36 -10.80 4.07 13.77
C TYR A 36 -11.46 3.50 15.03
N ALA A 37 -12.69 3.90 15.35
CA ALA A 37 -13.44 3.40 16.50
C ALA A 37 -13.69 1.88 16.40
N ASP A 38 -14.04 1.38 15.21
CA ASP A 38 -14.22 -0.05 14.98
C ASP A 38 -12.90 -0.82 15.10
N MET A 39 -11.80 -0.24 14.62
CA MET A 39 -10.46 -0.83 14.76
C MET A 39 -10.04 -0.93 16.24
N GLN A 40 -10.33 0.12 17.04
CA GLN A 40 -10.10 0.08 18.49
C GLN A 40 -10.94 -0.99 19.18
N ALA A 41 -12.21 -1.11 18.82
CA ALA A 41 -13.11 -2.14 19.38
C ALA A 41 -12.60 -3.56 19.07
N LYS A 42 -11.87 -3.74 17.95
CA LYS A 42 -11.20 -4.99 17.55
C LYS A 42 -9.80 -5.16 18.15
N GLY A 43 -9.35 -4.24 19.00
CA GLY A 43 -8.09 -4.35 19.74
C GLY A 43 -6.93 -3.53 19.21
N LEU A 44 -7.13 -2.63 18.24
CA LEU A 44 -6.09 -1.71 17.79
C LEU A 44 -5.67 -0.79 18.95
N LYS A 45 -4.36 -0.70 19.17
CA LYS A 45 -3.74 0.14 20.23
C LYS A 45 -2.99 1.34 19.68
N LEU A 46 -2.72 1.38 18.37
CA LEU A 46 -2.04 2.49 17.73
C LEU A 46 -2.98 3.68 17.59
N THR A 47 -2.44 4.89 17.69
CA THR A 47 -3.20 6.12 17.40
C THR A 47 -3.37 6.32 15.90
N PRO A 48 -4.34 7.15 15.46
CA PRO A 48 -4.47 7.50 14.04
C PRO A 48 -3.17 8.06 13.44
N GLU A 49 -2.45 8.91 14.18
CA GLU A 49 -1.18 9.51 13.76
C GLU A 49 -0.06 8.47 13.64
N GLN A 50 -0.05 7.46 14.51
CA GLN A 50 0.91 6.35 14.42
C GLN A 50 0.63 5.45 13.21
N LEU A 51 -0.64 5.30 12.82
CA LEU A 51 -1.03 4.56 11.60
C LEU A 51 -0.70 5.35 10.35
N TYR A 52 -1.16 6.59 10.33
CA TYR A 52 -1.04 7.47 9.17
C TYR A 52 -0.90 8.92 9.58
N SER A 53 0.26 9.49 9.39
CA SER A 53 0.51 10.92 9.49
C SER A 53 0.98 11.44 8.13
N ILE A 54 0.42 12.57 7.65
CA ILE A 54 0.72 13.10 6.31
C ILE A 54 2.21 13.43 6.19
N ASN A 55 2.77 14.10 7.18
CA ASN A 55 4.13 14.65 7.11
C ASN A 55 5.04 14.24 8.28
N ASN A 56 4.58 13.37 9.17
CA ASN A 56 5.38 12.85 10.28
C ASN A 56 5.58 11.33 10.11
N ALA A 57 6.60 10.81 10.78
CA ALA A 57 6.85 9.37 10.79
C ALA A 57 5.65 8.60 11.33
N SER A 58 5.24 7.58 10.59
CA SER A 58 4.11 6.72 10.93
C SER A 58 4.26 5.37 10.21
N MET A 59 3.36 4.45 10.50
CA MET A 59 3.38 3.11 9.90
C MET A 59 3.28 3.14 8.35
N LYS A 60 2.70 4.20 7.76
CA LYS A 60 2.67 4.39 6.31
C LYS A 60 4.07 4.39 5.67
N ASP A 61 5.10 4.81 6.41
CA ASP A 61 6.46 4.98 5.85
C ASP A 61 7.17 3.65 5.65
N ALA A 62 6.66 2.58 6.27
CA ALA A 62 7.12 1.22 6.00
C ALA A 62 6.60 0.69 4.65
N ILE A 63 5.53 1.28 4.11
CA ILE A 63 4.91 0.84 2.85
C ILE A 63 5.54 1.61 1.70
N VAL A 64 6.05 0.87 0.72
CA VAL A 64 6.77 1.43 -0.42
C VAL A 64 6.18 0.96 -1.75
N SER A 65 6.34 1.77 -2.79
CA SER A 65 6.05 1.34 -4.17
C SER A 65 7.27 0.64 -4.74
N LEU A 66 7.14 -0.64 -5.05
CA LEU A 66 8.18 -1.47 -5.65
C LEU A 66 8.10 -1.38 -7.17
N GLY A 67 9.14 -0.87 -7.80
CA GLY A 67 9.27 -0.77 -9.27
C GLY A 67 8.20 0.09 -9.96
N GLY A 68 7.27 0.68 -9.21
CA GLY A 68 6.11 1.41 -9.74
C GLY A 68 4.93 0.52 -10.15
N PHE A 69 5.03 -0.81 -9.94
CA PHE A 69 3.99 -1.79 -10.31
C PHE A 69 3.48 -2.62 -9.13
N CYS A 70 4.20 -2.66 -8.02
CA CYS A 70 3.84 -3.42 -6.83
C CYS A 70 4.01 -2.58 -5.56
N THR A 71 3.59 -3.17 -4.44
CA THR A 71 3.80 -2.65 -3.08
C THR A 71 4.73 -3.59 -2.32
N GLY A 72 5.55 -3.05 -1.44
CA GLY A 72 6.36 -3.80 -0.50
C GLY A 72 6.31 -3.16 0.88
N GLU A 73 6.64 -3.93 1.90
CA GLU A 73 6.70 -3.50 3.30
C GLU A 73 8.12 -3.65 3.83
N ILE A 74 8.75 -2.54 4.24
CA ILE A 74 10.06 -2.55 4.89
C ILE A 74 9.87 -2.94 6.35
N ILE A 75 10.47 -4.06 6.75
CA ILE A 75 10.29 -4.67 8.08
C ILE A 75 11.55 -4.65 8.93
N SER A 76 12.64 -4.07 8.46
CA SER A 76 13.87 -3.92 9.24
C SER A 76 14.57 -2.59 8.98
N GLY A 77 15.38 -2.16 9.94
CA GLY A 77 16.25 -0.99 9.78
C GLY A 77 17.37 -1.17 8.73
N GLU A 78 17.59 -2.38 8.27
CA GLU A 78 18.59 -2.72 7.25
C GLU A 78 18.00 -2.89 5.86
N GLY A 79 16.69 -2.61 5.69
CA GLY A 79 16.02 -2.62 4.39
C GLY A 79 15.45 -3.97 3.96
N LEU A 80 15.30 -4.95 4.89
CA LEU A 80 14.55 -6.16 4.57
C LEU A 80 13.11 -5.77 4.23
N MET A 81 12.65 -6.22 3.06
CA MET A 81 11.33 -5.89 2.52
C MET A 81 10.56 -7.17 2.22
N LEU A 82 9.29 -7.19 2.56
CA LEU A 82 8.33 -8.20 2.12
C LEU A 82 7.54 -7.68 0.93
N THR A 83 7.14 -8.60 0.05
CA THR A 83 6.23 -8.31 -1.06
C THR A 83 5.54 -9.61 -1.49
N ASN A 84 4.62 -9.53 -2.45
CA ASN A 84 3.96 -10.70 -3.00
C ASN A 84 4.88 -11.46 -3.98
N HIS A 85 4.73 -12.78 -4.05
CA HIS A 85 5.51 -13.62 -4.95
C HIS A 85 5.44 -13.15 -6.41
N HIS A 86 4.25 -12.80 -6.91
CA HIS A 86 4.08 -12.33 -8.28
C HIS A 86 4.84 -11.03 -8.58
N CYS A 87 5.11 -10.21 -7.58
CA CYS A 87 5.91 -8.99 -7.72
C CYS A 87 7.40 -9.29 -7.91
N GLY A 88 7.89 -10.38 -7.32
CA GLY A 88 9.27 -10.84 -7.44
C GLY A 88 9.50 -11.87 -8.55
N PHE A 89 8.43 -12.33 -9.20
CA PHE A 89 8.50 -13.48 -10.13
C PHE A 89 9.55 -13.32 -11.22
N ASP A 90 9.59 -12.19 -11.91
CA ASP A 90 10.56 -11.95 -12.98
C ASP A 90 12.00 -11.87 -12.45
N ALA A 91 12.21 -11.31 -11.27
CA ALA A 91 13.51 -11.29 -10.62
C ALA A 91 13.98 -12.72 -10.27
N ILE A 92 13.10 -13.53 -9.67
CA ILE A 92 13.38 -14.93 -9.34
C ILE A 92 13.69 -15.71 -10.62
N ARG A 93 12.86 -15.56 -11.66
CA ARG A 93 13.05 -16.21 -12.97
C ARG A 93 14.38 -15.85 -13.61
N THR A 94 14.79 -14.59 -13.55
CA THR A 94 16.06 -14.12 -14.13
C THR A 94 17.27 -14.75 -13.46
N HIS A 95 17.19 -15.07 -12.19
CA HIS A 95 18.25 -15.75 -11.44
C HIS A 95 18.18 -17.26 -11.46
N SER A 96 17.05 -17.83 -11.92
CA SER A 96 16.88 -19.29 -12.04
C SER A 96 17.61 -19.84 -13.26
N THR A 97 18.22 -21.01 -13.08
CA THR A 97 18.83 -21.82 -14.15
C THR A 97 18.32 -23.26 -14.05
N VAL A 98 18.71 -24.12 -15.00
CA VAL A 98 18.36 -25.55 -14.95
C VAL A 98 18.96 -26.23 -13.73
N GLU A 99 20.15 -25.79 -13.28
CA GLU A 99 20.85 -26.33 -12.13
C GLU A 99 20.37 -25.72 -10.80
N ASN A 100 19.77 -24.54 -10.84
CA ASN A 100 19.28 -23.81 -9.67
C ASN A 100 17.89 -23.23 -9.97
N ASP A 101 16.86 -24.05 -9.85
CA ASP A 101 15.47 -23.66 -10.11
C ASP A 101 14.87 -22.93 -8.89
N TYR A 102 15.20 -21.67 -8.73
CA TYR A 102 14.68 -20.85 -7.62
C TYR A 102 13.17 -20.60 -7.68
N LEU A 103 12.53 -20.80 -8.82
CA LEU A 103 11.08 -20.72 -8.92
C LEU A 103 10.40 -21.91 -8.23
N THR A 104 11.00 -23.10 -8.33
CA THR A 104 10.49 -24.35 -7.71
C THR A 104 11.01 -24.53 -6.31
N ASP A 105 12.32 -24.36 -6.11
CA ASP A 105 13.01 -24.73 -4.84
C ASP A 105 13.08 -23.56 -3.87
N GLY A 106 12.84 -22.34 -4.34
CA GLY A 106 13.07 -21.12 -3.58
C GLY A 106 14.54 -20.74 -3.50
N PHE A 107 14.81 -19.58 -2.86
CA PHE A 107 16.15 -19.10 -2.59
C PHE A 107 16.19 -18.40 -1.23
N TRP A 108 17.21 -18.69 -0.45
CA TRP A 108 17.43 -18.04 0.83
C TRP A 108 18.90 -17.66 0.97
N ALA A 109 19.21 -16.37 0.98
CA ALA A 109 20.54 -15.86 1.29
C ALA A 109 20.79 -15.94 2.80
N MET A 110 21.82 -16.66 3.21
CA MET A 110 22.20 -16.79 4.63
C MET A 110 22.99 -15.58 5.14
N ASN A 111 23.51 -14.76 4.23
CA ASN A 111 24.23 -13.54 4.51
C ASN A 111 24.15 -12.58 3.30
N ARG A 112 24.52 -11.30 3.49
CA ARG A 112 24.42 -10.28 2.45
C ARG A 112 25.25 -10.55 1.19
N ALA A 113 26.34 -11.30 1.29
CA ALA A 113 27.17 -11.62 0.13
C ALA A 113 26.51 -12.63 -0.83
N GLU A 114 25.54 -13.37 -0.33
CA GLU A 114 24.75 -14.31 -1.11
C GLU A 114 23.52 -13.66 -1.76
N GLU A 115 23.12 -12.45 -1.31
CA GLU A 115 22.00 -11.73 -1.89
C GLU A 115 22.27 -11.42 -3.38
N LYS A 116 21.25 -11.65 -4.20
CA LYS A 116 21.33 -11.42 -5.66
C LYS A 116 20.82 -10.04 -6.00
N SER A 117 21.63 -9.25 -6.72
CA SER A 117 21.22 -7.93 -7.19
C SER A 117 20.17 -8.01 -8.27
N ASN A 118 19.23 -7.06 -8.28
CA ASN A 118 18.21 -6.94 -9.30
C ASN A 118 18.34 -5.55 -9.95
N ASP A 119 19.10 -5.51 -11.04
CA ASP A 119 19.40 -4.26 -11.74
C ASP A 119 18.12 -3.56 -12.24
N GLY A 120 18.01 -2.28 -11.95
CA GLY A 120 16.87 -1.47 -12.33
C GLY A 120 15.63 -1.63 -11.44
N LEU A 121 15.62 -2.55 -10.46
CA LEU A 121 14.56 -2.63 -9.47
C LEU A 121 14.80 -1.58 -8.38
N TYR A 122 13.78 -0.80 -8.08
CA TYR A 122 13.85 0.29 -7.09
C TYR A 122 12.60 0.34 -6.23
N VAL A 123 12.72 1.01 -5.10
CA VAL A 123 11.57 1.38 -4.26
C VAL A 123 11.38 2.90 -4.24
N ARG A 124 10.12 3.32 -4.15
CA ARG A 124 9.75 4.73 -3.89
C ARG A 124 9.13 4.82 -2.51
N ILE A 125 9.68 5.70 -1.70
CA ILE A 125 9.18 5.99 -0.35
C ILE A 125 8.41 7.30 -0.40
N LEU A 126 7.22 7.34 0.21
CA LEU A 126 6.41 8.54 0.33
C LEU A 126 7.04 9.47 1.36
N LEU A 127 7.58 10.60 0.92
CA LEU A 127 8.22 11.58 1.79
C LEU A 127 7.24 12.66 2.28
N ARG A 128 6.33 13.12 1.42
CA ARG A 128 5.39 14.20 1.70
C ARG A 128 4.17 14.11 0.81
N MET A 129 3.04 14.54 1.35
CA MET A 129 1.82 14.84 0.60
C MET A 129 1.42 16.29 0.85
N GLU A 130 0.80 16.91 -0.14
CA GLU A 130 0.28 18.28 -0.05
C GLU A 130 -1.05 18.36 -0.80
N ASP A 131 -2.03 19.00 -0.18
CA ASP A 131 -3.27 19.36 -0.86
C ASP A 131 -3.00 20.55 -1.76
N VAL A 132 -3.24 20.37 -3.05
CA VAL A 132 -3.03 21.39 -4.09
C VAL A 132 -4.35 21.83 -4.75
N THR A 133 -5.49 21.47 -4.13
CA THR A 133 -6.83 21.76 -4.67
C THR A 133 -6.98 23.23 -5.01
N ASP A 134 -6.67 24.13 -4.09
CA ASP A 134 -6.81 25.57 -4.32
C ASP A 134 -5.95 26.08 -5.48
N LYS A 135 -4.72 25.55 -5.61
CA LYS A 135 -3.82 25.90 -6.72
C LYS A 135 -4.36 25.44 -8.07
N VAL A 136 -4.99 24.27 -8.09
CA VAL A 136 -5.60 23.71 -9.30
C VAL A 136 -6.89 24.46 -9.64
N MET A 137 -7.74 24.72 -8.65
CA MET A 137 -9.02 25.41 -8.86
C MET A 137 -8.87 26.86 -9.29
N ALA A 138 -7.81 27.55 -8.87
CA ALA A 138 -7.52 28.92 -9.27
C ALA A 138 -7.32 29.10 -10.79
N GLU A 139 -6.93 28.05 -11.49
CA GLU A 139 -6.70 28.04 -12.95
C GLU A 139 -7.90 27.48 -13.73
N MET A 140 -9.00 27.16 -13.05
CA MET A 140 -10.21 26.62 -13.66
C MET A 140 -11.32 27.65 -13.70
N THR A 141 -12.04 27.72 -14.81
CA THR A 141 -13.26 28.57 -14.95
C THR A 141 -14.49 27.72 -15.20
N ASP A 142 -15.65 28.30 -14.96
CA ASP A 142 -16.94 27.62 -15.14
C ASP A 142 -17.24 27.31 -16.62
N GLU A 143 -16.65 28.08 -17.53
CA GLU A 143 -16.82 27.92 -18.99
C GLU A 143 -15.99 26.78 -19.57
N MET A 144 -14.99 26.27 -18.84
CA MET A 144 -14.17 25.15 -19.31
C MET A 144 -15.00 23.87 -19.42
N SER A 145 -14.85 23.17 -20.54
CA SER A 145 -15.33 21.82 -20.72
C SER A 145 -14.54 20.84 -19.81
N GLU A 146 -15.09 19.65 -19.60
CA GLU A 146 -14.42 18.58 -18.82
C GLU A 146 -13.02 18.26 -19.37
N THR A 147 -12.87 18.20 -20.68
CA THR A 147 -11.59 17.95 -21.35
C THR A 147 -10.57 19.04 -21.08
N GLU A 148 -11.00 20.32 -21.13
CA GLU A 148 -10.13 21.46 -20.85
C GLU A 148 -9.72 21.50 -19.37
N ARG A 149 -10.64 21.21 -18.45
CA ARG A 149 -10.35 21.08 -17.02
C ARG A 149 -9.33 19.97 -16.74
N ALA A 150 -9.50 18.80 -17.35
CA ALA A 150 -8.56 17.68 -17.21
C ALA A 150 -7.16 18.03 -17.75
N ALA A 151 -7.09 18.73 -18.89
CA ALA A 151 -5.82 19.18 -19.46
C ALA A 151 -5.14 20.24 -18.57
N ALA A 152 -5.88 21.21 -18.05
CA ALA A 152 -5.40 22.22 -17.10
C ALA A 152 -4.86 21.56 -15.82
N ALA A 153 -5.62 20.66 -15.20
CA ALA A 153 -5.20 19.94 -14.00
C ALA A 153 -3.90 19.18 -14.23
N LYS A 154 -3.76 18.49 -15.37
CA LYS A 154 -2.54 17.77 -15.74
C LYS A 154 -1.33 18.70 -15.90
N LYS A 155 -1.52 19.85 -16.55
CA LYS A 155 -0.48 20.86 -16.76
C LYS A 155 0.01 21.45 -15.44
N ILE A 156 -0.93 21.83 -14.57
CA ILE A 156 -0.64 22.41 -13.25
C ILE A 156 0.06 21.36 -12.37
N GLY A 157 -0.45 20.12 -12.34
CA GLY A 157 0.17 19.02 -11.61
C GLY A 157 1.61 18.76 -12.04
N ALA A 158 1.90 18.82 -13.35
CA ALA A 158 3.26 18.68 -13.86
C ALA A 158 4.19 19.83 -13.40
N ALA A 159 3.70 21.07 -13.43
CA ALA A 159 4.46 22.24 -12.96
C ALA A 159 4.78 22.16 -11.46
N LEU A 160 3.80 21.78 -10.63
CA LEU A 160 3.97 21.60 -9.19
C LEU A 160 4.95 20.46 -8.87
N ALA A 161 4.92 19.37 -9.62
CA ALA A 161 5.85 18.26 -9.47
C ALA A 161 7.30 18.66 -9.83
N GLU A 162 7.46 19.48 -10.88
CA GLU A 162 8.77 20.02 -11.26
C GLU A 162 9.33 20.96 -10.19
N GLU A 163 8.49 21.86 -9.65
CA GLU A 163 8.85 22.77 -8.57
C GLU A 163 9.29 22.00 -7.32
N ALA A 164 8.51 21.01 -6.90
CA ALA A 164 8.84 20.15 -5.75
C ALA A 164 10.17 19.40 -5.96
N THR A 165 10.43 18.94 -7.18
CA THR A 165 11.68 18.26 -7.53
C THR A 165 12.89 19.18 -7.45
N LYS A 166 12.76 20.43 -7.94
CA LYS A 166 13.81 21.45 -7.83
C LYS A 166 14.10 21.82 -6.38
N ALA A 167 13.05 22.06 -5.60
CA ALA A 167 13.18 22.37 -4.16
C ALA A 167 13.88 21.27 -3.36
N ARG A 168 13.71 20.00 -3.74
CA ARG A 168 14.39 18.87 -3.11
C ARG A 168 15.88 18.84 -3.46
N LYS A 169 16.24 19.04 -4.73
CA LYS A 169 17.64 19.04 -5.18
C LYS A 169 18.47 20.16 -4.53
N THR A 170 17.84 21.24 -4.12
CA THR A 170 18.51 22.38 -3.48
C THR A 170 18.78 22.15 -1.99
N LYS A 171 18.12 21.13 -1.38
CA LYS A 171 18.27 20.78 0.05
C LYS A 171 19.12 19.53 0.30
N ALA A 172 19.57 18.86 -0.74
CA ALA A 172 20.45 17.69 -0.69
C ALA A 172 21.90 18.10 -0.92
#